data_00b57dbb214e187ef4b1bc54d040a376
#
_entry.id   00b57dbb214e187ef4b1bc54d040a376
#
_cell.length_a   1.000
_cell.length_b   1.000
_cell.length_c   1.000
_cell.angle_alpha   90.00
_cell.angle_beta   90.00
_cell.angle_gamma   90.00
#
_symmetry.space_group_name_H-M   'P 1'
#
loop_
_entity.id
_entity.type
_entity.pdbx_description
1 polymer ?
#
loop_
_entity_poly.entity_id
_entity_poly.type
_entity_poly.pdbx_seq_one_letter_code
_entity_poly.pdbx_strand_id
1 'polypeptide(L)'
;MGAMIEIQNLEKRFGDITAVAGVNFSVERGEVLGFLGPNGAGKSTTMKMLTGFLTPTSGTARIGGHDITADPIAAKRLLGYLPEGAPLYPDMTPESFLLFIAGIRGFSGEEARRRVADVVAKVSLQGVLRQPIDTLSKGFKRRVGLAQAILHDPQVLVLDEPTDGLDPNQKHEVRALIRSMQKDKVIILSTHILEEVEALCSRVIIIAKGRVVIDCKPGQLAAKSKWHNAVRVNVERDDAQRVRASLGQLGSSTIEELESANGCASYLVSTADRRPLIAEISQRAQSEKWKLDGLHVEHGRLDEVFRELTTAKN
;
A
#
# COMPACT_ATOMS: atom_id res chain seq x y z
N MET A 1 12.10 9.46 -20.75
CA MET A 1 10.78 10.03 -20.40
C MET A 1 10.91 10.56 -18.98
N GLY A 2 10.43 11.78 -18.70
CA GLY A 2 10.54 12.36 -17.35
C GLY A 2 9.52 11.72 -16.38
N ALA A 3 9.75 11.94 -15.09
CA ALA A 3 8.83 11.50 -14.05
C ALA A 3 7.44 12.13 -14.26
N MET A 4 6.40 11.35 -14.00
CA MET A 4 5.01 11.81 -14.15
C MET A 4 4.52 12.60 -12.93
N ILE A 5 5.08 12.29 -11.76
CA ILE A 5 4.91 13.06 -10.53
C ILE A 5 6.29 13.45 -10.02
N GLU A 6 6.45 14.71 -9.66
CA GLU A 6 7.67 15.23 -9.03
C GLU A 6 7.29 16.05 -7.81
N ILE A 7 7.88 15.74 -6.67
CA ILE A 7 7.70 16.47 -5.42
C ILE A 7 9.06 16.96 -4.94
N GLN A 8 9.17 18.27 -4.71
CA GLN A 8 10.41 18.93 -4.36
C GLN A 8 10.25 19.79 -3.10
N ASN A 9 10.95 19.39 -2.03
CA ASN A 9 10.97 20.08 -0.74
C ASN A 9 9.59 20.46 -0.20
N LEU A 10 8.61 19.58 -0.40
CA LEU A 10 7.21 19.85 -0.06
C LEU A 10 7.06 19.95 1.45
N GLU A 11 6.53 21.07 1.92
CA GLU A 11 6.33 21.37 3.33
C GLU A 11 4.92 21.86 3.62
N LYS A 12 4.38 21.44 4.78
CA LYS A 12 3.13 21.99 5.31
C LYS A 12 3.21 22.21 6.80
N ARG A 13 2.94 23.45 7.19
CA ARG A 13 2.78 23.87 8.58
C ARG A 13 1.34 24.30 8.85
N PHE A 14 0.86 23.98 10.03
CA PHE A 14 -0.40 24.46 10.60
C PHE A 14 -0.08 25.13 11.95
N GLY A 15 0.07 26.44 11.94
CA GLY A 15 0.63 27.16 13.08
C GLY A 15 2.02 26.62 13.43
N ASP A 16 2.21 26.18 14.66
CA ASP A 16 3.48 25.62 15.16
C ASP A 16 3.71 24.14 14.78
N ILE A 17 2.70 23.48 14.21
CA ILE A 17 2.77 22.07 13.86
C ILE A 17 3.29 21.90 12.42
N THR A 18 4.43 21.27 12.25
CA THR A 18 4.94 20.86 10.94
C THR A 18 4.41 19.46 10.60
N ALA A 19 3.39 19.40 9.76
CA ALA A 19 2.77 18.14 9.34
C ALA A 19 3.55 17.41 8.24
N VAL A 20 4.24 18.17 7.36
CA VAL A 20 5.12 17.66 6.31
C VAL A 20 6.36 18.55 6.28
N ALA A 21 7.55 17.95 6.27
CA ALA A 21 8.83 18.63 6.53
C ALA A 21 9.86 18.34 5.42
N GLY A 22 9.65 18.93 4.24
CA GLY A 22 10.59 18.86 3.12
C GLY A 22 10.62 17.49 2.43
N VAL A 23 9.46 16.96 2.07
CA VAL A 23 9.33 15.68 1.37
C VAL A 23 9.78 15.82 -0.08
N ASN A 24 10.59 14.86 -0.56
CA ASN A 24 11.10 14.77 -1.92
C ASN A 24 10.92 13.36 -2.46
N PHE A 25 10.27 13.21 -3.59
CA PHE A 25 10.25 11.97 -4.39
C PHE A 25 9.68 12.23 -5.79
N SER A 26 9.89 11.28 -6.69
CA SER A 26 9.29 11.26 -8.02
C SER A 26 8.63 9.91 -8.28
N VAL A 27 7.65 9.85 -9.18
CA VAL A 27 6.99 8.60 -9.59
C VAL A 27 6.92 8.54 -11.10
N GLU A 28 7.32 7.40 -11.66
CA GLU A 28 7.35 7.17 -13.08
C GLU A 28 6.09 6.43 -13.58
N ARG A 29 5.84 6.47 -14.89
CA ARG A 29 4.74 5.74 -15.51
C ARG A 29 4.90 4.23 -15.30
N GLY A 30 3.80 3.55 -14.97
CA GLY A 30 3.82 2.11 -14.66
C GLY A 30 4.18 1.78 -13.20
N GLU A 31 4.52 2.78 -12.38
CA GLU A 31 4.74 2.56 -10.94
C GLU A 31 3.44 2.59 -10.15
N VAL A 32 3.33 1.66 -9.20
CA VAL A 32 2.39 1.73 -8.08
C VAL A 32 3.22 2.02 -6.83
N LEU A 33 3.15 3.26 -6.36
CA LEU A 33 3.85 3.71 -5.17
C LEU A 33 2.97 3.54 -3.93
N GLY A 34 3.41 2.69 -3.00
CA GLY A 34 2.86 2.60 -1.65
C GLY A 34 3.41 3.73 -0.76
N PHE A 35 2.52 4.57 -0.22
CA PHE A 35 2.89 5.64 0.68
C PHE A 35 2.43 5.31 2.10
N LEU A 36 3.34 4.78 2.92
CA LEU A 36 3.08 4.23 4.23
C LEU A 36 3.49 5.16 5.36
N GLY A 37 2.83 5.02 6.49
CA GLY A 37 3.21 5.72 7.73
C GLY A 37 2.13 5.54 8.80
N PRO A 38 2.46 5.76 10.07
CA PRO A 38 1.47 5.76 11.14
C PRO A 38 0.46 6.92 10.99
N ASN A 39 -0.60 6.88 11.76
CA ASN A 39 -1.54 8.01 11.82
C ASN A 39 -0.82 9.26 12.29
N GLY A 40 -1.12 10.40 11.63
CA GLY A 40 -0.43 11.67 11.91
C GLY A 40 0.96 11.82 11.29
N ALA A 41 1.47 10.82 10.53
CA ALA A 41 2.79 10.90 9.89
C ALA A 41 2.90 11.92 8.75
N GLY A 42 1.77 12.46 8.25
CA GLY A 42 1.73 13.40 7.13
C GLY A 42 1.23 12.82 5.81
N LYS A 43 0.79 11.54 5.75
CA LYS A 43 0.31 10.87 4.52
C LYS A 43 -0.79 11.65 3.82
N SER A 44 -1.96 11.77 4.45
CA SER A 44 -3.13 12.43 3.87
C SER A 44 -2.88 13.92 3.60
N THR A 45 -2.02 14.57 4.41
CA THR A 45 -1.58 15.96 4.16
C THR A 45 -0.77 16.06 2.86
N THR A 46 0.16 15.14 2.65
CA THR A 46 0.95 15.07 1.41
C THR A 46 0.06 14.79 0.20
N MET A 47 -0.89 13.84 0.31
CA MET A 47 -1.84 13.53 -0.76
C MET A 47 -2.74 14.73 -1.08
N LYS A 48 -3.25 15.44 -0.07
CA LYS A 48 -4.06 16.66 -0.25
C LYS A 48 -3.28 17.79 -0.92
N MET A 49 -2.00 17.94 -0.63
CA MET A 49 -1.15 18.91 -1.33
C MET A 49 -0.94 18.51 -2.79
N LEU A 50 -0.54 17.26 -3.05
CA LEU A 50 -0.32 16.74 -4.40
C LEU A 50 -1.56 16.88 -5.28
N THR A 51 -2.75 16.69 -4.71
CA THR A 51 -4.03 16.78 -5.45
C THR A 51 -4.55 18.23 -5.56
N GLY A 52 -3.81 19.22 -5.04
CA GLY A 52 -4.20 20.62 -5.05
C GLY A 52 -5.44 20.93 -4.21
N PHE A 53 -5.71 20.09 -3.20
CA PHE A 53 -6.76 20.33 -2.20
C PHE A 53 -6.25 21.19 -1.05
N LEU A 54 -4.95 21.15 -0.79
CA LEU A 54 -4.27 21.91 0.24
C LEU A 54 -3.03 22.59 -0.35
N THR A 55 -2.91 23.90 -0.17
CA THR A 55 -1.72 24.65 -0.62
C THR A 55 -0.53 24.32 0.26
N PRO A 56 0.64 24.00 -0.30
CA PRO A 56 1.89 23.87 0.45
C PRO A 56 2.28 25.16 1.17
N THR A 57 3.01 25.05 2.27
CA THR A 57 3.66 26.22 2.92
C THR A 57 4.92 26.61 2.15
N SER A 58 5.68 25.61 1.67
CA SER A 58 6.83 25.77 0.78
C SER A 58 7.07 24.52 -0.05
N GLY A 59 7.97 24.61 -1.02
CA GLY A 59 8.21 23.53 -1.98
C GLY A 59 7.13 23.44 -3.04
N THR A 60 7.21 22.44 -3.90
CA THR A 60 6.27 22.27 -5.01
C THR A 60 6.02 20.80 -5.33
N ALA A 61 4.93 20.54 -6.03
CA ALA A 61 4.68 19.28 -6.70
C ALA A 61 4.22 19.53 -8.14
N ARG A 62 4.61 18.63 -9.05
CA ARG A 62 4.24 18.67 -10.47
C ARG A 62 3.60 17.36 -10.89
N ILE A 63 2.59 17.45 -11.76
CA ILE A 63 1.90 16.32 -12.36
C ILE A 63 1.96 16.51 -13.88
N GLY A 64 2.64 15.59 -14.58
CA GLY A 64 2.85 15.69 -16.03
C GLY A 64 3.54 17.01 -16.44
N GLY A 65 4.46 17.53 -15.61
CA GLY A 65 5.13 18.80 -15.80
C GLY A 65 4.35 20.04 -15.31
N HIS A 66 3.05 19.92 -14.99
CA HIS A 66 2.21 21.02 -14.50
C HIS A 66 2.34 21.19 -12.98
N ASP A 67 2.69 22.38 -12.55
CA ASP A 67 2.79 22.71 -11.12
C ASP A 67 1.39 22.81 -10.48
N ILE A 68 1.20 22.15 -9.34
CA ILE A 68 -0.10 22.08 -8.66
C ILE A 68 -0.62 23.44 -8.17
N THR A 69 0.26 24.42 -8.03
CA THR A 69 -0.08 25.78 -7.55
C THR A 69 -0.15 26.77 -8.70
N ALA A 70 0.81 26.75 -9.62
CA ALA A 70 0.88 27.68 -10.74
C ALA A 70 -0.07 27.31 -11.89
N ASP A 71 -0.29 26.01 -12.15
CA ASP A 71 -1.17 25.51 -13.21
C ASP A 71 -2.10 24.39 -12.68
N PRO A 72 -2.95 24.70 -11.70
CA PRO A 72 -3.74 23.68 -10.99
C PRO A 72 -4.77 22.99 -11.87
N ILE A 73 -5.29 23.66 -12.90
CA ILE A 73 -6.32 23.09 -13.78
C ILE A 73 -5.73 22.02 -14.68
N ALA A 74 -4.56 22.27 -15.29
CA ALA A 74 -3.89 21.29 -16.13
C ALA A 74 -3.44 20.08 -15.29
N ALA A 75 -2.85 20.30 -14.10
CA ALA A 75 -2.49 19.24 -13.19
C ALA A 75 -3.72 18.37 -12.80
N LYS A 76 -4.86 18.99 -12.44
CA LYS A 76 -6.09 18.27 -12.04
C LYS A 76 -6.77 17.52 -13.20
N ARG A 77 -6.56 17.93 -14.46
CA ARG A 77 -7.07 17.18 -15.63
C ARG A 77 -6.40 15.81 -15.77
N LEU A 78 -5.13 15.70 -15.36
CA LEU A 78 -4.36 14.45 -15.41
C LEU A 78 -4.62 13.55 -14.20
N LEU A 79 -5.31 14.05 -13.17
CA LEU A 79 -5.39 13.44 -11.84
C LEU A 79 -6.79 12.90 -11.55
N GLY A 80 -6.85 11.64 -11.10
CA GLY A 80 -7.98 11.07 -10.38
C GLY A 80 -7.65 10.96 -8.89
N TYR A 81 -8.57 11.34 -8.02
CA TYR A 81 -8.36 11.32 -6.58
C TYR A 81 -9.51 10.64 -5.84
N LEU A 82 -9.17 9.65 -5.02
CA LEU A 82 -10.05 9.06 -4.04
C LEU A 82 -9.55 9.45 -2.65
N PRO A 83 -10.15 10.44 -1.97
CA PRO A 83 -9.77 10.81 -0.61
C PRO A 83 -10.25 9.78 0.42
N GLU A 84 -9.65 9.82 1.60
CA GLU A 84 -10.14 9.12 2.77
C GLU A 84 -11.61 9.53 3.05
N GLY A 85 -12.46 8.55 3.42
CA GLY A 85 -13.88 8.80 3.69
C GLY A 85 -14.75 8.97 2.45
N ALA A 86 -14.16 9.07 1.22
CA ALA A 86 -14.89 9.24 -0.06
C ALA A 86 -16.08 10.22 0.06
N PRO A 87 -15.83 11.55 0.13
CA PRO A 87 -16.90 12.53 0.25
C PRO A 87 -17.83 12.47 -0.97
N LEU A 88 -19.07 12.11 -0.73
CA LEU A 88 -20.12 11.93 -1.73
C LEU A 88 -21.32 12.81 -1.38
N TYR A 89 -22.21 13.00 -2.31
CA TYR A 89 -23.49 13.68 -2.08
C TYR A 89 -24.53 12.66 -1.59
N PRO A 90 -24.94 12.65 -0.33
CA PRO A 90 -25.78 11.61 0.26
C PRO A 90 -27.12 11.42 -0.43
N ASP A 91 -27.74 12.51 -0.84
CA ASP A 91 -29.07 12.53 -1.46
C ASP A 91 -29.08 12.14 -2.94
N MET A 92 -27.89 12.04 -3.56
CA MET A 92 -27.77 11.61 -4.96
C MET A 92 -27.74 10.08 -5.05
N THR A 93 -28.12 9.57 -6.21
CA THR A 93 -27.84 8.16 -6.57
C THR A 93 -26.45 8.06 -7.20
N PRO A 94 -25.77 6.89 -7.20
CA PRO A 94 -24.53 6.69 -7.92
C PRO A 94 -24.58 7.13 -9.38
N GLU A 95 -25.68 6.84 -10.09
CA GLU A 95 -25.87 7.24 -11.48
C GLU A 95 -25.88 8.76 -11.64
N SER A 96 -26.70 9.47 -10.86
CA SER A 96 -26.80 10.92 -10.94
C SER A 96 -25.50 11.61 -10.50
N PHE A 97 -24.84 11.09 -9.47
CA PHE A 97 -23.54 11.59 -9.01
C PHE A 97 -22.45 11.43 -10.08
N LEU A 98 -22.34 10.25 -10.69
CA LEU A 98 -21.33 10.01 -11.74
C LEU A 98 -21.58 10.82 -13.01
N LEU A 99 -22.85 11.02 -13.41
CA LEU A 99 -23.21 11.93 -14.52
C LEU A 99 -22.85 13.38 -14.17
N PHE A 100 -23.10 13.83 -12.96
CA PHE A 100 -22.69 15.16 -12.49
C PHE A 100 -21.17 15.34 -12.57
N ILE A 101 -20.39 14.35 -12.09
CA ILE A 101 -18.93 14.37 -12.18
C ILE A 101 -18.46 14.36 -13.65
N ALA A 102 -19.11 13.57 -14.52
CA ALA A 102 -18.82 13.59 -15.96
C ALA A 102 -18.99 15.01 -16.55
N GLY A 103 -20.06 15.71 -16.18
CA GLY A 103 -20.30 17.10 -16.57
C GLY A 103 -19.19 18.06 -16.09
N ILE A 104 -18.76 17.95 -14.83
CA ILE A 104 -17.63 18.75 -14.29
C ILE A 104 -16.34 18.47 -15.08
N ARG A 105 -16.13 17.23 -15.54
CA ARG A 105 -14.97 16.83 -16.35
C ARG A 105 -15.09 17.23 -17.81
N GLY A 106 -16.19 17.86 -18.23
CA GLY A 106 -16.43 18.36 -19.59
C GLY A 106 -17.07 17.34 -20.54
N PHE A 107 -17.57 16.20 -20.03
CA PHE A 107 -18.29 15.21 -20.82
C PHE A 107 -19.80 15.47 -20.77
N SER A 108 -20.47 15.31 -21.90
CA SER A 108 -21.92 15.51 -21.99
C SER A 108 -22.58 14.47 -22.91
N GLY A 109 -23.92 14.40 -22.87
CA GLY A 109 -24.71 13.58 -23.76
C GLY A 109 -24.36 12.09 -23.69
N GLU A 110 -24.15 11.49 -24.86
CA GLU A 110 -23.88 10.06 -25.01
C GLU A 110 -22.50 9.66 -24.47
N GLU A 111 -21.50 10.53 -24.64
CA GLU A 111 -20.15 10.26 -24.08
C GLU A 111 -20.16 10.15 -22.57
N ALA A 112 -20.85 11.06 -21.87
CA ALA A 112 -20.98 10.99 -20.40
C ALA A 112 -21.64 9.68 -19.96
N ARG A 113 -22.73 9.28 -20.63
CA ARG A 113 -23.44 8.02 -20.32
C ARG A 113 -22.55 6.80 -20.54
N ARG A 114 -21.83 6.75 -21.66
CA ARG A 114 -20.90 5.66 -21.95
C ARG A 114 -19.81 5.54 -20.89
N ARG A 115 -19.14 6.66 -20.53
CA ARG A 115 -18.10 6.67 -19.50
C ARG A 115 -18.63 6.24 -18.13
N VAL A 116 -19.84 6.67 -17.77
CA VAL A 116 -20.50 6.23 -16.54
C VAL A 116 -20.77 4.73 -16.59
N ALA A 117 -21.32 4.19 -17.67
CA ALA A 117 -21.57 2.76 -17.82
C ALA A 117 -20.27 1.94 -17.70
N ASP A 118 -19.18 2.40 -18.34
CA ASP A 118 -17.87 1.75 -18.30
C ASP A 118 -17.30 1.68 -16.87
N VAL A 119 -17.33 2.79 -16.12
CA VAL A 119 -16.79 2.77 -14.74
C VAL A 119 -17.69 2.01 -13.79
N VAL A 120 -19.00 2.07 -13.95
CA VAL A 120 -19.98 1.28 -13.20
C VAL A 120 -19.71 -0.22 -13.34
N ALA A 121 -19.41 -0.67 -14.56
CA ALA A 121 -19.02 -2.06 -14.82
C ALA A 121 -17.69 -2.42 -14.13
N LYS A 122 -16.67 -1.54 -14.24
CA LYS A 122 -15.35 -1.76 -13.65
C LYS A 122 -15.36 -1.90 -12.13
N VAL A 123 -16.25 -1.20 -11.43
CA VAL A 123 -16.32 -1.21 -9.95
C VAL A 123 -17.54 -1.97 -9.40
N SER A 124 -18.29 -2.69 -10.26
CA SER A 124 -19.43 -3.54 -9.87
C SER A 124 -20.52 -2.78 -9.11
N LEU A 125 -21.00 -1.64 -9.66
CA LEU A 125 -22.05 -0.80 -9.06
C LEU A 125 -23.44 -1.02 -9.64
N GLN A 126 -23.64 -1.94 -10.61
CA GLN A 126 -24.88 -2.10 -11.36
C GLN A 126 -26.12 -2.30 -10.46
N GLY A 127 -25.97 -3.08 -9.40
CA GLY A 127 -27.08 -3.43 -8.50
C GLY A 127 -27.56 -2.29 -7.60
N VAL A 128 -26.82 -1.17 -7.51
CA VAL A 128 -27.11 -0.08 -6.54
C VAL A 128 -27.22 1.31 -7.22
N LEU A 129 -27.22 1.36 -8.54
CA LEU A 129 -27.16 2.62 -9.31
C LEU A 129 -28.26 3.62 -8.98
N ARG A 130 -29.44 3.15 -8.62
CA ARG A 130 -30.62 3.97 -8.35
C ARG A 130 -30.95 4.13 -6.87
N GLN A 131 -30.12 3.57 -5.98
CA GLN A 131 -30.30 3.73 -4.53
C GLN A 131 -29.63 5.03 -4.08
N PRO A 132 -30.19 5.78 -3.11
CA PRO A 132 -29.51 6.93 -2.52
C PRO A 132 -28.18 6.53 -1.90
N ILE A 133 -27.15 7.35 -2.10
CA ILE A 133 -25.76 7.07 -1.65
C ILE A 133 -25.71 6.91 -0.12
N ASP A 134 -26.51 7.65 0.65
CA ASP A 134 -26.51 7.52 2.12
C ASP A 134 -26.94 6.13 2.60
N THR A 135 -27.78 5.43 1.84
CA THR A 135 -28.28 4.09 2.17
C THR A 135 -27.28 2.97 1.82
N LEU A 136 -26.23 3.29 1.08
CA LEU A 136 -25.23 2.32 0.67
C LEU A 136 -24.29 1.90 1.81
N SER A 137 -23.83 0.65 1.77
CA SER A 137 -22.75 0.20 2.66
C SER A 137 -21.45 1.00 2.43
N LYS A 138 -20.55 0.99 3.42
CA LYS A 138 -19.22 1.64 3.27
C LYS A 138 -18.50 1.15 2.02
N GLY A 139 -18.58 -0.14 1.70
CA GLY A 139 -17.97 -0.73 0.52
C GLY A 139 -18.51 -0.16 -0.78
N PHE A 140 -19.83 -0.05 -0.91
CA PHE A 140 -20.43 0.57 -2.10
C PHE A 140 -20.11 2.06 -2.19
N LYS A 141 -20.14 2.82 -1.09
CA LYS A 141 -19.69 4.22 -1.07
C LYS A 141 -18.26 4.36 -1.56
N ARG A 142 -17.37 3.47 -1.13
CA ARG A 142 -15.96 3.45 -1.56
C ARG A 142 -15.83 3.19 -3.07
N ARG A 143 -16.61 2.25 -3.61
CA ARG A 143 -16.66 1.97 -5.06
C ARG A 143 -17.20 3.15 -5.86
N VAL A 144 -18.21 3.88 -5.37
CA VAL A 144 -18.69 5.13 -5.99
C VAL A 144 -17.57 6.17 -6.02
N GLY A 145 -16.83 6.36 -4.92
CA GLY A 145 -15.67 7.24 -4.87
C GLY A 145 -14.55 6.81 -5.83
N LEU A 146 -14.30 5.51 -5.98
CA LEU A 146 -13.33 5.00 -6.94
C LEU A 146 -13.79 5.23 -8.38
N ALA A 147 -15.09 4.98 -8.68
CA ALA A 147 -15.66 5.25 -9.98
C ALA A 147 -15.46 6.70 -10.41
N GLN A 148 -15.75 7.68 -9.54
CA GLN A 148 -15.54 9.09 -9.83
C GLN A 148 -14.06 9.43 -10.08
N ALA A 149 -13.14 8.78 -9.38
CA ALA A 149 -11.71 9.02 -9.54
C ALA A 149 -11.19 8.54 -10.91
N ILE A 150 -11.76 7.46 -11.48
CA ILE A 150 -11.31 6.86 -12.73
C ILE A 150 -12.17 7.22 -13.96
N LEU A 151 -13.30 7.92 -13.78
CA LEU A 151 -14.29 8.20 -14.82
C LEU A 151 -13.73 8.92 -16.07
N HIS A 152 -12.81 9.86 -15.87
CA HIS A 152 -12.20 10.64 -16.95
C HIS A 152 -10.91 10.02 -17.49
N ASP A 153 -10.61 8.78 -17.10
CA ASP A 153 -9.41 8.03 -17.50
C ASP A 153 -8.09 8.78 -17.23
N PRO A 154 -7.82 9.19 -15.98
CA PRO A 154 -6.65 9.99 -15.64
C PRO A 154 -5.34 9.23 -15.84
N GLN A 155 -4.24 9.95 -16.08
CA GLN A 155 -2.89 9.38 -16.16
C GLN A 155 -2.28 9.10 -14.78
N VAL A 156 -2.73 9.82 -13.76
CA VAL A 156 -2.29 9.71 -12.38
C VAL A 156 -3.48 9.40 -11.49
N LEU A 157 -3.36 8.41 -10.61
CA LEU A 157 -4.34 8.07 -9.58
C LEU A 157 -3.72 8.25 -8.20
N VAL A 158 -4.36 9.02 -7.37
CA VAL A 158 -4.04 9.11 -5.93
C VAL A 158 -5.20 8.51 -5.16
N LEU A 159 -4.93 7.44 -4.43
CA LEU A 159 -5.92 6.64 -3.71
C LEU A 159 -5.56 6.64 -2.22
N ASP A 160 -6.37 7.32 -1.42
CA ASP A 160 -6.16 7.41 0.03
C ASP A 160 -6.99 6.33 0.73
N GLU A 161 -6.33 5.30 1.28
CA GLU A 161 -6.93 4.14 1.94
C GLU A 161 -8.01 3.42 1.08
N PRO A 162 -7.73 3.02 -0.18
CA PRO A 162 -8.77 2.59 -1.15
C PRO A 162 -9.54 1.35 -0.73
N THR A 163 -9.02 0.53 0.15
CA THR A 163 -9.65 -0.72 0.61
C THR A 163 -10.16 -0.65 2.04
N ASP A 164 -10.11 0.53 2.68
CA ASP A 164 -10.63 0.68 4.04
C ASP A 164 -12.14 0.41 4.10
N GLY A 165 -12.55 -0.37 5.11
CA GLY A 165 -13.93 -0.75 5.33
C GLY A 165 -14.52 -1.74 4.32
N LEU A 166 -13.70 -2.36 3.45
CA LEU A 166 -14.11 -3.41 2.52
C LEU A 166 -13.93 -4.81 3.14
N ASP A 167 -14.83 -5.73 2.81
CA ASP A 167 -14.66 -7.15 3.08
C ASP A 167 -13.53 -7.78 2.21
N PRO A 168 -13.06 -9.00 2.52
CA PRO A 168 -11.95 -9.62 1.78
C PRO A 168 -12.19 -9.77 0.28
N ASN A 169 -13.42 -10.09 -0.15
CA ASN A 169 -13.76 -10.23 -1.57
C ASN A 169 -13.70 -8.88 -2.29
N GLN A 170 -14.28 -7.86 -1.67
CA GLN A 170 -14.26 -6.49 -2.19
C GLN A 170 -12.83 -5.94 -2.27
N LYS A 171 -11.98 -6.22 -1.27
CA LYS A 171 -10.54 -5.87 -1.32
C LYS A 171 -9.86 -6.52 -2.50
N HIS A 172 -10.14 -7.81 -2.75
CA HIS A 172 -9.57 -8.53 -3.89
C HIS A 172 -9.97 -7.88 -5.23
N GLU A 173 -11.24 -7.53 -5.41
CA GLU A 173 -11.73 -6.87 -6.63
C GLU A 173 -11.07 -5.49 -6.85
N VAL A 174 -10.98 -4.66 -5.80
CA VAL A 174 -10.30 -3.35 -5.89
C VAL A 174 -8.82 -3.52 -6.20
N ARG A 175 -8.13 -4.49 -5.58
CA ARG A 175 -6.73 -4.81 -5.89
C ARG A 175 -6.56 -5.26 -7.35
N ALA A 176 -7.46 -6.10 -7.86
CA ALA A 176 -7.45 -6.53 -9.27
C ALA A 176 -7.64 -5.34 -10.24
N LEU A 177 -8.56 -4.42 -9.91
CA LEU A 177 -8.78 -3.21 -10.69
C LEU A 177 -7.54 -2.30 -10.71
N ILE A 178 -6.91 -2.06 -9.55
CA ILE A 178 -5.68 -1.26 -9.46
C ILE A 178 -4.57 -1.90 -10.32
N ARG A 179 -4.37 -3.22 -10.24
CA ARG A 179 -3.39 -3.95 -11.06
C ARG A 179 -3.68 -3.80 -12.57
N SER A 180 -4.95 -3.84 -12.97
CA SER A 180 -5.31 -3.72 -14.39
C SER A 180 -4.95 -2.35 -14.98
N MET A 181 -4.91 -1.31 -14.16
CA MET A 181 -4.60 0.06 -14.55
C MET A 181 -3.10 0.41 -14.48
N GLN A 182 -2.29 -0.41 -13.81
CA GLN A 182 -0.88 -0.14 -13.52
C GLN A 182 -0.04 0.12 -14.78
N LYS A 183 -0.26 -0.62 -15.88
CA LYS A 183 0.60 -0.55 -17.07
C LYS A 183 0.68 0.84 -17.69
N ASP A 184 -0.42 1.58 -17.66
CA ASP A 184 -0.56 2.83 -18.40
C ASP A 184 -0.62 4.07 -17.49
N LYS A 185 -0.68 3.88 -16.18
CA LYS A 185 -0.89 4.93 -15.19
C LYS A 185 0.21 5.00 -14.15
N VAL A 186 0.29 6.13 -13.48
CA VAL A 186 0.97 6.29 -12.20
C VAL A 186 -0.07 6.14 -11.10
N ILE A 187 0.19 5.31 -10.11
CA ILE A 187 -0.73 5.13 -8.99
C ILE A 187 0.01 5.38 -7.68
N ILE A 188 -0.48 6.32 -6.88
CA ILE A 188 -0.05 6.47 -5.48
C ILE A 188 -1.17 5.94 -4.60
N LEU A 189 -0.80 5.04 -3.72
CA LEU A 189 -1.69 4.36 -2.79
C LEU A 189 -1.22 4.67 -1.37
N SER A 190 -1.98 5.47 -0.60
CA SER A 190 -1.72 5.57 0.82
C SER A 190 -2.40 4.41 1.54
N THR A 191 -1.68 3.76 2.43
CA THR A 191 -2.23 2.69 3.26
C THR A 191 -1.42 2.53 4.54
N HIS A 192 -2.04 1.93 5.54
CA HIS A 192 -1.39 1.41 6.74
C HIS A 192 -1.33 -0.13 6.73
N ILE A 193 -1.83 -0.77 5.66
CA ILE A 193 -1.93 -2.23 5.52
C ILE A 193 -0.76 -2.75 4.69
N LEU A 194 0.17 -3.45 5.33
CA LEU A 194 1.40 -3.94 4.70
C LEU A 194 1.14 -5.01 3.61
N GLU A 195 0.11 -5.83 3.78
CA GLU A 195 -0.30 -6.80 2.75
C GLU A 195 -0.69 -6.14 1.41
N GLU A 196 -1.22 -4.92 1.45
CA GLU A 196 -1.53 -4.17 0.22
C GLU A 196 -0.28 -3.73 -0.50
N VAL A 197 0.74 -3.36 0.27
CA VAL A 197 2.03 -2.96 -0.28
C VAL A 197 2.69 -4.13 -0.99
N GLU A 198 2.74 -5.29 -0.35
CA GLU A 198 3.28 -6.51 -0.97
C GLU A 198 2.49 -6.93 -2.21
N ALA A 199 1.15 -6.80 -2.14
CA ALA A 199 0.28 -7.25 -3.20
C ALA A 199 0.25 -6.33 -4.42
N LEU A 200 0.41 -5.01 -4.26
CA LEU A 200 0.13 -4.04 -5.30
C LEU A 200 1.33 -3.16 -5.68
N CYS A 201 2.21 -2.85 -4.73
CA CYS A 201 3.18 -1.78 -4.93
C CYS A 201 4.46 -2.29 -5.58
N SER A 202 4.97 -1.56 -6.58
CA SER A 202 6.29 -1.76 -7.15
C SER A 202 7.39 -1.07 -6.34
N ARG A 203 7.02 -0.03 -5.59
CA ARG A 203 7.89 0.79 -4.74
C ARG A 203 7.15 1.26 -3.51
N VAL A 204 7.86 1.48 -2.42
CA VAL A 204 7.30 1.91 -1.14
C VAL A 204 8.09 3.07 -0.56
N ILE A 205 7.37 4.09 -0.10
CA ILE A 205 7.90 5.18 0.70
C ILE A 205 7.27 5.08 2.10
N ILE A 206 8.10 5.08 3.13
CA ILE A 206 7.63 5.20 4.51
C ILE A 206 7.89 6.62 5.00
N ILE A 207 6.81 7.27 5.47
CA ILE A 207 6.85 8.60 6.09
C ILE A 207 6.63 8.49 7.60
N ALA A 208 7.44 9.19 8.38
CA ALA A 208 7.25 9.36 9.81
C ALA A 208 7.59 10.78 10.22
N LYS A 209 6.79 11.38 11.11
CA LYS A 209 6.99 12.77 11.59
C LYS A 209 7.15 13.78 10.44
N GLY A 210 6.38 13.60 9.35
CA GLY A 210 6.42 14.48 8.18
C GLY A 210 7.62 14.32 7.25
N ARG A 211 8.50 13.33 7.47
CA ARG A 211 9.71 13.09 6.66
C ARG A 211 9.71 11.71 6.04
N VAL A 212 10.31 11.60 4.86
CA VAL A 212 10.58 10.29 4.24
C VAL A 212 11.70 9.61 5.03
N VAL A 213 11.40 8.41 5.55
CA VAL A 213 12.35 7.59 6.31
C VAL A 213 13.03 6.55 5.41
N ILE A 214 12.26 5.99 4.47
CA ILE A 214 12.78 5.01 3.51
C ILE A 214 12.03 5.12 2.19
N ASP A 215 12.74 4.83 1.11
CA ASP A 215 12.25 4.74 -0.26
C ASP A 215 12.92 3.53 -0.92
N CYS A 216 12.17 2.46 -1.17
CA CYS A 216 12.72 1.20 -1.67
C CYS A 216 11.64 0.30 -2.32
N LYS A 217 12.04 -0.83 -2.89
CA LYS A 217 11.11 -1.88 -3.31
C LYS A 217 10.60 -2.68 -2.09
N PRO A 218 9.37 -3.24 -2.12
CA PRO A 218 8.83 -4.04 -1.02
C PRO A 218 9.75 -5.18 -0.56
N GLY A 219 10.36 -5.92 -1.49
CA GLY A 219 11.31 -6.99 -1.15
C GLY A 219 12.57 -6.50 -0.43
N GLN A 220 13.05 -5.27 -0.73
CA GLN A 220 14.17 -4.66 -0.01
C GLN A 220 13.79 -4.22 1.41
N LEU A 221 12.52 -3.87 1.63
CA LEU A 221 12.00 -3.57 2.95
C LEU A 221 11.93 -4.86 3.79
N ALA A 222 11.39 -5.95 3.24
CA ALA A 222 11.34 -7.25 3.89
C ALA A 222 12.74 -7.78 4.28
N ALA A 223 13.74 -7.54 3.42
CA ALA A 223 15.13 -7.92 3.68
C ALA A 223 15.77 -7.18 4.89
N LYS A 224 15.16 -6.08 5.35
CA LYS A 224 15.61 -5.38 6.58
C LYS A 224 15.12 -6.04 7.87
N SER A 225 14.14 -6.93 7.81
CA SER A 225 13.68 -7.68 8.97
C SER A 225 14.79 -8.56 9.55
N LYS A 226 14.87 -8.65 10.86
CA LYS A 226 15.79 -9.59 11.54
C LYS A 226 15.46 -11.05 11.23
N TRP A 227 14.22 -11.31 10.80
CA TRP A 227 13.74 -12.64 10.42
C TRP A 227 13.92 -12.97 8.92
N HIS A 228 14.50 -12.07 8.15
CA HIS A 228 14.77 -12.36 6.74
C HIS A 228 15.71 -13.55 6.60
N ASN A 229 15.33 -14.55 5.79
CA ASN A 229 16.00 -15.83 5.64
C ASN A 229 16.05 -16.71 6.90
N ALA A 230 15.33 -16.35 7.96
CA ALA A 230 15.16 -17.26 9.10
C ALA A 230 14.41 -18.52 8.65
N VAL A 231 14.71 -19.64 9.24
CA VAL A 231 14.08 -20.94 8.91
C VAL A 231 13.25 -21.38 10.10
N ARG A 232 11.96 -21.60 9.86
CA ARG A 232 11.06 -22.24 10.82
C ARG A 232 11.17 -23.75 10.63
N VAL A 233 11.51 -24.44 11.72
CA VAL A 233 11.68 -25.88 11.77
C VAL A 233 10.61 -26.44 12.72
N ASN A 234 9.64 -27.17 12.18
CA ASN A 234 8.63 -27.87 12.96
C ASN A 234 8.96 -29.36 13.02
N VAL A 235 9.02 -29.90 14.23
CA VAL A 235 9.38 -31.30 14.47
C VAL A 235 8.45 -31.97 15.47
N GLU A 236 8.33 -33.30 15.40
CA GLU A 236 7.63 -34.05 16.43
C GLU A 236 8.25 -33.82 17.80
N ARG A 237 7.44 -33.84 18.86
CA ARG A 237 7.88 -33.52 20.22
C ARG A 237 8.99 -34.43 20.73
N ASP A 238 8.96 -35.70 20.34
CA ASP A 238 9.96 -36.70 20.73
C ASP A 238 11.36 -36.38 20.18
N ASP A 239 11.45 -35.70 19.03
CA ASP A 239 12.69 -35.26 18.40
C ASP A 239 13.15 -33.86 18.85
N ALA A 240 12.32 -33.11 19.56
CA ALA A 240 12.52 -31.70 19.84
C ALA A 240 13.88 -31.36 20.46
N GLN A 241 14.28 -32.07 21.51
CA GLN A 241 15.56 -31.81 22.22
C GLN A 241 16.78 -32.13 21.34
N ARG A 242 16.71 -33.24 20.59
CA ARG A 242 17.78 -33.65 19.66
C ARG A 242 17.97 -32.63 18.56
N VAL A 243 16.86 -32.21 17.92
CA VAL A 243 16.88 -31.22 16.83
C VAL A 243 17.37 -29.86 17.34
N ARG A 244 16.92 -29.41 18.50
CA ARG A 244 17.38 -28.15 19.11
C ARG A 244 18.89 -28.17 19.35
N ALA A 245 19.43 -29.29 19.88
CA ALA A 245 20.87 -29.45 20.10
C ALA A 245 21.66 -29.42 18.79
N SER A 246 21.15 -30.09 17.75
CA SER A 246 21.77 -30.09 16.44
C SER A 246 21.71 -28.72 15.75
N LEU A 247 20.58 -28.01 15.83
CA LEU A 247 20.45 -26.63 15.34
C LEU A 247 21.43 -25.68 16.04
N GLY A 248 21.71 -25.87 17.35
CA GLY A 248 22.69 -25.09 18.12
C GLY A 248 24.13 -25.23 17.64
N GLN A 249 24.43 -26.25 16.84
CA GLN A 249 25.76 -26.45 16.23
C GLN A 249 25.92 -25.72 14.89
N LEU A 250 24.84 -25.12 14.35
CA LEU A 250 24.91 -24.25 13.19
C LEU A 250 25.58 -22.94 13.61
N GLY A 251 26.81 -22.71 13.15
CA GLY A 251 27.63 -21.58 13.60
C GLY A 251 26.91 -20.23 13.47
N SER A 252 26.99 -19.40 14.52
CA SER A 252 26.43 -18.04 14.61
C SER A 252 24.89 -17.96 14.45
N SER A 253 24.14 -19.07 14.70
CA SER A 253 22.68 -19.04 14.66
C SER A 253 22.05 -18.71 16.00
N THR A 254 20.95 -17.97 15.95
CA THR A 254 20.04 -17.74 17.08
C THR A 254 18.84 -18.66 16.92
N ILE A 255 18.47 -19.38 17.95
CA ILE A 255 17.32 -20.28 17.96
C ILE A 255 16.30 -19.72 18.95
N GLU A 256 15.11 -19.41 18.44
CA GLU A 256 13.96 -19.00 19.22
C GLU A 256 12.92 -20.13 19.20
N GLU A 257 12.49 -20.58 20.37
CA GLU A 257 11.42 -21.56 20.49
C GLU A 257 10.06 -20.85 20.38
N LEU A 258 9.23 -21.29 19.45
CA LEU A 258 7.91 -20.73 19.23
C LEU A 258 6.86 -21.59 19.93
N GLU A 259 5.77 -20.95 20.37
CA GLU A 259 4.59 -21.68 20.83
C GLU A 259 4.07 -22.58 19.71
N SER A 260 3.89 -23.84 20.03
CA SER A 260 3.46 -24.86 19.08
C SER A 260 2.10 -25.41 19.45
N ALA A 261 1.20 -25.54 18.44
CA ALA A 261 -0.03 -26.29 18.54
C ALA A 261 0.20 -27.74 18.08
N ASN A 262 -0.64 -28.68 18.52
CA ASN A 262 -0.72 -30.06 18.00
C ASN A 262 0.47 -30.99 18.29
N GLY A 263 1.14 -30.89 19.46
CA GLY A 263 2.14 -31.90 19.86
C GLY A 263 3.48 -31.83 19.11
N CYS A 264 3.73 -30.81 18.30
CA CYS A 264 5.02 -30.54 17.67
C CYS A 264 5.83 -29.51 18.47
N ALA A 265 7.12 -29.42 18.25
CA ALA A 265 7.97 -28.30 18.66
C ALA A 265 8.32 -27.44 17.45
N SER A 266 8.34 -26.14 17.59
CA SER A 266 8.64 -25.19 16.53
C SER A 266 9.83 -24.31 16.91
N TYR A 267 10.83 -24.26 16.07
CA TYR A 267 12.03 -23.47 16.24
C TYR A 267 12.19 -22.48 15.10
N LEU A 268 12.53 -21.23 15.41
CA LEU A 268 12.91 -20.23 14.43
C LEU A 268 14.43 -20.03 14.52
N VAL A 269 15.12 -20.34 13.42
CA VAL A 269 16.58 -20.31 13.33
C VAL A 269 16.98 -19.16 12.41
N SER A 270 17.76 -18.22 12.93
CA SER A 270 18.24 -17.05 12.19
C SER A 270 19.74 -16.83 12.41
N THR A 271 20.36 -16.04 11.55
CA THR A 271 21.76 -15.58 11.71
C THR A 271 21.81 -14.06 11.76
N ALA A 272 22.80 -13.51 12.46
CA ALA A 272 23.00 -12.06 12.55
C ALA A 272 23.25 -11.41 11.18
N ASP A 273 23.91 -12.11 10.26
CA ASP A 273 24.20 -11.69 8.88
C ASP A 273 23.06 -11.98 7.89
N ARG A 274 21.96 -12.60 8.36
CA ARG A 274 20.77 -12.96 7.58
C ARG A 274 21.05 -13.87 6.39
N ARG A 275 22.13 -14.66 6.44
CA ARG A 275 22.42 -15.63 5.40
C ARG A 275 21.36 -16.74 5.36
N PRO A 276 21.03 -17.27 4.15
CA PRO A 276 20.05 -18.34 4.04
C PRO A 276 20.58 -19.66 4.65
N LEU A 277 19.83 -20.21 5.60
CA LEU A 277 20.17 -21.44 6.31
C LEU A 277 19.44 -22.67 5.78
N ILE A 278 18.47 -22.49 4.88
CA ILE A 278 17.56 -23.56 4.47
C ILE A 278 18.28 -24.80 3.92
N ALA A 279 19.32 -24.61 3.10
CA ALA A 279 20.06 -25.72 2.50
C ALA A 279 20.84 -26.51 3.58
N GLU A 280 21.51 -25.81 4.52
CA GLU A 280 22.28 -26.41 5.59
C GLU A 280 21.37 -27.18 6.58
N ILE A 281 20.23 -26.58 6.94
CA ILE A 281 19.23 -27.22 7.82
C ILE A 281 18.60 -28.44 7.12
N SER A 282 18.25 -28.32 5.84
CA SER A 282 17.67 -29.42 5.08
C SER A 282 18.63 -30.63 4.96
N GLN A 283 19.91 -30.36 4.67
CA GLN A 283 20.92 -31.41 4.58
C GLN A 283 21.12 -32.12 5.93
N ARG A 284 21.14 -31.34 7.02
CA ARG A 284 21.29 -31.89 8.38
C ARG A 284 20.06 -32.70 8.78
N ALA A 285 18.87 -32.21 8.49
CA ALA A 285 17.63 -32.93 8.75
C ALA A 285 17.58 -34.30 8.05
N GLN A 286 18.08 -34.40 6.80
CA GLN A 286 18.17 -35.63 6.07
C GLN A 286 19.22 -36.58 6.67
N SER A 287 20.42 -36.08 6.97
CA SER A 287 21.52 -36.90 7.51
C SER A 287 21.21 -37.46 8.89
N GLU A 288 20.54 -36.67 9.73
CA GLU A 288 20.18 -37.06 11.10
C GLU A 288 18.77 -37.67 11.20
N LYS A 289 18.06 -37.78 10.05
CA LYS A 289 16.70 -38.35 9.98
C LYS A 289 15.71 -37.70 10.96
N TRP A 290 15.64 -36.38 10.94
CA TRP A 290 14.68 -35.65 11.79
C TRP A 290 13.24 -35.96 11.37
N LYS A 291 12.35 -36.09 12.33
CA LYS A 291 10.92 -36.22 12.06
C LYS A 291 10.30 -34.83 11.89
N LEU A 292 10.48 -34.28 10.68
CA LEU A 292 9.98 -32.97 10.30
C LEU A 292 8.48 -33.02 10.04
N ASP A 293 7.73 -32.09 10.67
CA ASP A 293 6.37 -31.73 10.32
C ASP A 293 6.34 -30.59 9.27
N GLY A 294 7.37 -29.71 9.31
CA GLY A 294 7.49 -28.63 8.33
C GLY A 294 8.84 -27.93 8.38
N LEU A 295 9.23 -27.39 7.23
CA LEU A 295 10.43 -26.56 7.06
C LEU A 295 10.08 -25.36 6.17
N HIS A 296 10.10 -24.14 6.71
CA HIS A 296 9.67 -22.94 6.02
C HIS A 296 10.70 -21.82 6.14
N VAL A 297 10.96 -21.12 5.04
CA VAL A 297 11.80 -19.91 5.05
C VAL A 297 10.93 -18.71 5.31
N GLU A 298 11.31 -17.90 6.29
CA GLU A 298 10.68 -16.60 6.55
C GLU A 298 11.24 -15.55 5.57
N HIS A 299 10.35 -14.89 4.85
CA HIS A 299 10.74 -13.84 3.90
C HIS A 299 11.01 -12.47 4.56
N GLY A 300 10.88 -12.40 5.88
CA GLY A 300 10.95 -11.17 6.68
C GLY A 300 9.55 -10.68 7.06
N ARG A 301 9.49 -9.91 8.13
CA ARG A 301 8.23 -9.37 8.69
C ARG A 301 8.20 -7.87 8.46
N LEU A 302 7.38 -7.42 7.53
CA LEU A 302 7.25 -5.99 7.19
C LEU A 302 6.72 -5.15 8.36
N ASP A 303 5.83 -5.72 9.19
CA ASP A 303 5.25 -5.06 10.37
C ASP A 303 6.30 -4.70 11.42
N GLU A 304 7.29 -5.58 11.61
CA GLU A 304 8.42 -5.34 12.49
C GLU A 304 9.30 -4.19 11.97
N VAL A 305 9.73 -4.28 10.72
CA VAL A 305 10.54 -3.26 10.07
C VAL A 305 9.83 -1.90 10.07
N PHE A 306 8.55 -1.89 9.75
CA PHE A 306 7.73 -0.68 9.79
C PHE A 306 7.69 -0.07 11.19
N ARG A 307 7.51 -0.89 12.24
CA ARG A 307 7.50 -0.44 13.63
C ARG A 307 8.85 0.14 14.02
N GLU A 308 9.95 -0.55 13.73
CA GLU A 308 11.30 -0.06 14.01
C GLU A 308 11.58 1.29 13.36
N LEU A 309 11.25 1.43 12.07
CA LEU A 309 11.48 2.66 11.29
C LEU A 309 10.61 3.83 11.76
N THR A 310 9.42 3.56 12.28
CA THR A 310 8.47 4.62 12.67
C THR A 310 8.51 4.99 14.14
N THR A 311 9.07 4.12 15.02
CA THR A 311 9.21 4.36 16.47
C THR A 311 10.61 4.79 16.87
N ALA A 312 11.62 4.61 16.02
CA ALA A 312 12.98 5.05 16.30
C ALA A 312 12.97 6.52 16.76
N LYS A 313 13.45 6.77 17.98
CA LYS A 313 13.69 8.12 18.50
C LYS A 313 14.90 8.68 17.76
N ASN A 314 14.67 9.64 16.84
CA ASN A 314 15.70 10.58 16.42
C ASN A 314 15.66 11.77 17.36
#